data_8ee63d8452f5189f60fe3ce7063eeb31
#
_entry.id   8ee63d8452f5189f60fe3ce7063eeb31
#
_cell.length_a   1.000
_cell.length_b   1.000
_cell.length_c   1.000
_cell.angle_alpha   90.00
_cell.angle_beta   90.00
_cell.angle_gamma   90.00
#
_symmetry.space_group_name_H-M   'P 1'
#
loop_
_entity.id
_entity.type
_entity.pdbx_description
1 polymer ?
#
loop_
_entity_poly.entity_id
_entity_poly.type
_entity_poly.pdbx_seq_one_letter_code
_entity_poly.pdbx_strand_id
1 'polypeptide(L)'
;MSAKPTSRSGYRTYFTTAADLAARCHRAAIEGRWATTMRFYAGPTLLVIDELGYLPLPAEAASALFQVVAQRYLKTSIVMTTNRGVAAWGDVLGDSTVAAAMLDRLLHRSVVMDLDGDSYRLREHHARTNKLRHATTAGNRKPLS
;
A
#
# COMPACT_ATOMS: atom_id res chain seq x y z
N MET A 1 0.08 12.06 9.06
CA MET A 1 -0.96 11.44 9.90
C MET A 1 -0.39 10.17 10.50
N SER A 2 -0.21 10.14 11.81
CA SER A 2 0.41 9.00 12.50
C SER A 2 -0.61 7.88 12.60
N ALA A 3 -0.42 6.78 11.88
CA ALA A 3 -1.27 5.60 12.02
C ALA A 3 -1.04 5.02 13.42
N LYS A 4 -2.06 5.01 14.25
CA LYS A 4 -2.03 4.36 15.57
C LYS A 4 -1.92 2.84 15.36
N PRO A 5 -1.09 2.15 16.15
CA PRO A 5 -1.08 0.69 16.14
C PRO A 5 -2.42 0.20 16.71
N THR A 6 -3.25 -0.36 15.84
CA THR A 6 -4.47 -1.04 16.25
C THR A 6 -4.21 -2.53 16.33
N SER A 7 -3.92 -3.04 17.51
CA SER A 7 -3.91 -4.48 17.72
C SER A 7 -4.85 -4.83 18.86
N ARG A 8 -5.89 -5.59 18.53
CA ARG A 8 -6.75 -6.26 19.52
C ARG A 8 -6.09 -7.49 20.15
N SER A 9 -4.99 -7.97 19.57
CA SER A 9 -4.32 -9.23 19.94
C SER A 9 -2.92 -9.06 20.52
N GLY A 10 -2.53 -7.84 20.93
CA GLY A 10 -1.20 -7.59 21.53
C GLY A 10 -0.04 -7.49 20.52
N TYR A 11 -0.27 -7.73 19.22
CA TYR A 11 0.73 -7.58 18.18
C TYR A 11 0.79 -6.13 17.69
N ARG A 12 2.01 -5.60 17.51
CA ARG A 12 2.20 -4.26 16.93
C ARG A 12 2.07 -4.33 15.41
N THR A 13 1.02 -3.71 14.89
CA THR A 13 0.80 -3.57 13.45
C THR A 13 1.02 -2.12 13.04
N TYR A 14 1.76 -1.90 11.97
CA TYR A 14 1.91 -0.60 11.36
C TYR A 14 1.46 -0.65 9.91
N PHE A 15 0.64 0.33 9.53
CA PHE A 15 0.12 0.49 8.17
C PHE A 15 0.74 1.73 7.53
N THR A 16 1.22 1.59 6.30
CA THR A 16 1.72 2.69 5.46
C THR A 16 1.40 2.42 4.00
N THR A 17 1.39 3.46 3.19
CA THR A 17 1.43 3.31 1.74
C THR A 17 2.87 3.25 1.25
N ALA A 18 3.09 2.70 0.06
CA ALA A 18 4.43 2.69 -0.55
C ALA A 18 4.95 4.12 -0.77
N ALA A 19 4.08 5.05 -1.17
CA ALA A 19 4.43 6.46 -1.35
C ALA A 19 4.83 7.15 -0.04
N ASP A 20 4.09 6.94 1.05
CA ASP A 20 4.41 7.53 2.36
C ASP A 20 5.70 6.96 2.94
N LEU A 21 5.92 5.66 2.81
CA LEU A 21 7.18 5.02 3.21
C LEU A 21 8.36 5.63 2.44
N ALA A 22 8.23 5.75 1.13
CA ALA A 22 9.24 6.35 0.28
C ALA A 22 9.57 7.80 0.68
N ALA A 23 8.53 8.62 0.88
CA ALA A 23 8.69 10.02 1.29
C ALA A 23 9.36 10.16 2.67
N ARG A 24 9.00 9.30 3.61
CA ARG A 24 9.60 9.28 4.94
C ARG A 24 11.07 8.87 4.92
N CYS A 25 11.41 7.86 4.13
CA CYS A 25 12.79 7.42 3.95
C CYS A 25 13.64 8.48 3.25
N HIS A 26 13.09 9.16 2.25
CA HIS A 26 13.78 10.27 1.56
C HIS A 26 14.12 11.41 2.54
N ARG A 27 13.16 11.85 3.34
CA ARG A 27 13.41 12.86 4.38
C ARG A 27 14.44 12.40 5.41
N ALA A 28 14.38 11.13 5.82
CA ALA A 28 15.34 10.59 6.77
C ALA A 28 16.77 10.58 6.23
N ALA A 29 16.95 10.31 4.93
CA ALA A 29 18.26 10.38 4.27
C ALA A 29 18.81 11.80 4.29
N ILE A 30 17.98 12.81 3.97
CA ILE A 30 18.39 14.23 3.99
C ILE A 30 18.73 14.71 5.39
N GLU A 31 17.94 14.28 6.40
CA GLU A 31 18.06 14.75 7.79
C GLU A 31 19.05 13.93 8.63
N GLY A 32 19.72 12.93 8.04
CA GLY A 32 20.66 12.05 8.78
C GLY A 32 20.00 11.10 9.76
N ARG A 33 18.72 10.79 9.58
CA ARG A 33 17.92 9.90 10.46
C ARG A 33 17.60 8.54 9.85
N TRP A 34 18.43 8.10 8.92
CA TRP A 34 18.21 6.85 8.20
C TRP A 34 18.13 5.63 9.12
N ALA A 35 19.11 5.45 9.99
CA ALA A 35 19.17 4.31 10.90
C ALA A 35 17.97 4.26 11.84
N THR A 36 17.52 5.41 12.35
CA THR A 36 16.32 5.50 13.21
C THR A 36 15.06 5.13 12.45
N THR A 37 14.93 5.58 11.21
CA THR A 37 13.79 5.27 10.34
C THR A 37 13.75 3.78 9.97
N MET A 38 14.90 3.19 9.67
CA MET A 38 14.98 1.75 9.41
C MET A 38 14.58 0.93 10.64
N ARG A 39 15.04 1.29 11.84
CA ARG A 39 14.60 0.65 13.09
C ARG A 39 13.11 0.80 13.34
N PHE A 40 12.54 1.94 12.99
CA PHE A 40 11.09 2.16 13.10
C PHE A 40 10.31 1.16 12.25
N TYR A 41 10.69 0.93 10.99
CA TYR A 41 10.03 -0.03 10.12
C TYR A 41 10.34 -1.49 10.45
N ALA A 42 11.46 -1.77 11.11
CA ALA A 42 11.80 -3.10 11.59
C ALA A 42 11.05 -3.50 12.87
N GLY A 43 10.54 -2.53 13.65
CA GLY A 43 9.96 -2.75 14.98
C GLY A 43 8.60 -3.45 15.03
N PRO A 44 7.62 -3.12 14.16
CA PRO A 44 6.30 -3.75 14.19
C PRO A 44 6.35 -5.26 13.90
N THR A 45 5.50 -6.03 14.56
CA THR A 45 5.35 -7.46 14.28
C THR A 45 4.79 -7.70 12.87
N LEU A 46 3.86 -6.84 12.45
CA LEU A 46 3.28 -6.83 11.12
C LEU A 46 3.42 -5.43 10.49
N LEU A 47 4.00 -5.38 9.31
CA LEU A 47 4.04 -4.18 8.47
C LEU A 47 3.13 -4.37 7.27
N VAL A 48 2.18 -3.47 7.09
CA VAL A 48 1.31 -3.43 5.91
C VAL A 48 1.76 -2.28 5.02
N ILE A 49 2.16 -2.60 3.79
CA ILE A 49 2.55 -1.64 2.75
C ILE A 49 1.49 -1.69 1.65
N ASP A 50 0.72 -0.65 1.53
CA ASP A 50 -0.41 -0.57 0.61
C ASP A 50 -0.07 0.26 -0.64
N GLU A 51 -0.79 -0.01 -1.72
CA GLU A 51 -0.76 0.78 -2.94
C GLU A 51 0.60 0.80 -3.69
N LEU A 52 1.36 -0.28 -3.66
CA LEU A 52 2.56 -0.40 -4.49
C LEU A 52 2.17 -0.42 -5.98
N GLY A 53 2.76 0.50 -6.75
CA GLY A 53 2.54 0.59 -8.20
C GLY A 53 1.41 1.54 -8.62
N TYR A 54 0.69 2.16 -7.68
CA TYR A 54 -0.31 3.19 -8.00
C TYR A 54 0.35 4.49 -8.48
N LEU A 55 1.50 4.82 -7.91
CA LEU A 55 2.32 5.95 -8.34
C LEU A 55 3.73 5.45 -8.64
N PRO A 56 4.42 6.06 -9.64
CA PRO A 56 5.83 5.78 -9.87
C PRO A 56 6.65 6.11 -8.63
N LEU A 57 7.57 5.23 -8.27
CA LEU A 57 8.50 5.47 -7.17
C LEU A 57 9.82 6.02 -7.72
N PRO A 58 10.40 7.08 -7.10
CA PRO A 58 11.76 7.50 -7.40
C PRO A 58 12.76 6.36 -7.13
N ALA A 59 13.89 6.35 -7.83
CA ALA A 59 14.91 5.29 -7.68
C ALA A 59 15.39 5.11 -6.23
N GLU A 60 15.53 6.21 -5.49
CA GLU A 60 15.89 6.21 -4.07
C GLU A 60 14.83 5.54 -3.19
N ALA A 61 13.55 5.71 -3.56
CA ALA A 61 12.45 5.09 -2.86
C ALA A 61 12.41 3.57 -3.04
N ALA A 62 12.76 3.08 -4.22
CA ALA A 62 12.89 1.66 -4.50
C ALA A 62 13.98 1.01 -3.62
N SER A 63 15.12 1.67 -3.50
CA SER A 63 16.22 1.23 -2.62
C SER A 63 15.80 1.23 -1.14
N ALA A 64 15.08 2.25 -0.70
CA ALA A 64 14.55 2.33 0.66
C ALA A 64 13.58 1.20 0.97
N LEU A 65 12.63 0.95 0.06
CA LEU A 65 11.67 -0.13 0.18
C LEU A 65 12.38 -1.50 0.22
N PHE A 66 13.37 -1.70 -0.64
CA PHE A 66 14.19 -2.91 -0.62
C PHE A 66 14.88 -3.11 0.73
N GLN A 67 15.47 -2.07 1.31
CA GLN A 67 16.14 -2.16 2.61
C GLN A 67 15.16 -2.51 3.73
N VAL A 68 13.95 -1.94 3.73
CA VAL A 68 12.90 -2.29 4.69
C VAL A 68 12.53 -3.77 4.58
N VAL A 69 12.31 -4.26 3.36
CA VAL A 69 11.99 -5.67 3.11
C VAL A 69 13.15 -6.57 3.54
N ALA A 70 14.38 -6.22 3.20
CA ALA A 70 15.58 -6.99 3.56
C ALA A 70 15.79 -7.10 5.07
N GLN A 71 15.57 -6.02 5.82
CA GLN A 71 15.68 -6.03 7.28
C GLN A 71 14.61 -6.87 7.96
N ARG A 72 13.43 -6.98 7.36
CA ARG A 72 12.32 -7.78 7.89
C ARG A 72 12.36 -9.24 7.44
N TYR A 73 13.15 -9.55 6.44
CA TYR A 73 13.24 -10.87 5.84
C TYR A 73 13.51 -11.97 6.88
N LEU A 74 12.65 -12.97 6.93
CA LEU A 74 12.64 -14.09 7.88
C LEU A 74 12.54 -13.70 9.38
N LYS A 75 12.28 -12.45 9.70
CA LYS A 75 12.19 -11.98 11.09
C LYS A 75 10.76 -11.61 11.49
N THR A 76 10.07 -10.87 10.64
CA THR A 76 8.74 -10.31 10.90
C THR A 76 7.89 -10.37 9.65
N SER A 77 6.58 -10.22 9.84
CA SER A 77 5.62 -10.36 8.74
C SER A 77 5.42 -9.05 7.97
N ILE A 78 5.26 -9.19 6.65
CA ILE A 78 4.89 -8.11 5.74
C ILE A 78 3.63 -8.53 4.98
N VAL A 79 2.68 -7.61 4.85
CA VAL A 79 1.59 -7.66 3.87
C VAL A 79 1.81 -6.53 2.88
N MET A 80 1.79 -6.84 1.61
CA MET A 80 1.94 -5.85 0.56
C MET A 80 0.79 -5.96 -0.43
N THR A 81 0.18 -4.83 -0.76
CA THR A 81 -0.83 -4.76 -1.81
C THR A 81 -0.30 -4.03 -3.03
N THR A 82 -0.70 -4.47 -4.19
CA THR A 82 -0.30 -3.88 -5.46
C THR A 82 -1.43 -4.01 -6.48
N ASN A 83 -1.49 -3.07 -7.41
CA ASN A 83 -2.35 -3.15 -8.59
C ASN A 83 -1.60 -3.64 -9.83
N ARG A 84 -0.34 -4.03 -9.68
CA ARG A 84 0.52 -4.51 -10.77
C ARG A 84 0.90 -5.95 -10.54
N GLY A 85 0.86 -6.74 -11.60
CA GLY A 85 1.43 -8.09 -11.58
C GLY A 85 2.93 -8.07 -11.26
N VAL A 86 3.42 -9.16 -10.70
CA VAL A 86 4.82 -9.32 -10.27
C VAL A 86 5.81 -9.02 -11.40
N ALA A 87 5.45 -9.38 -12.64
CA ALA A 87 6.27 -9.13 -13.83
C ALA A 87 6.49 -7.63 -14.13
N ALA A 88 5.60 -6.75 -13.67
CA ALA A 88 5.69 -5.32 -13.88
C ALA A 88 6.50 -4.57 -12.80
N TRP A 89 6.99 -5.26 -11.78
CA TRP A 89 7.67 -4.62 -10.66
C TRP A 89 9.00 -3.96 -11.02
N GLY A 90 9.68 -4.46 -12.07
CA GLY A 90 10.85 -3.78 -12.62
C GLY A 90 10.56 -2.36 -13.08
N ASP A 91 9.43 -2.16 -13.74
CA ASP A 91 8.97 -0.84 -14.19
C ASP A 91 8.50 0.02 -13.02
N VAL A 92 7.77 -0.55 -12.07
CA VAL A 92 7.25 0.15 -10.88
C VAL A 92 8.38 0.70 -10.02
N LEU A 93 9.45 -0.08 -9.84
CA LEU A 93 10.59 0.29 -9.01
C LEU A 93 11.69 1.01 -9.79
N GLY A 94 11.60 1.04 -11.14
CA GLY A 94 12.59 1.67 -12.00
C GLY A 94 13.94 0.95 -12.03
N ASP A 95 14.03 -0.24 -11.43
CA ASP A 95 15.24 -1.07 -11.38
C ASP A 95 14.86 -2.55 -11.33
N SER A 96 15.16 -3.28 -12.40
CA SER A 96 14.82 -4.70 -12.52
C SER A 96 15.63 -5.59 -11.57
N THR A 97 16.86 -5.20 -11.25
CA THR A 97 17.72 -5.94 -10.31
C THR A 97 17.20 -5.82 -8.89
N VAL A 98 16.84 -4.62 -8.47
CA VAL A 98 16.23 -4.36 -7.14
C VAL A 98 14.88 -5.07 -7.06
N ALA A 99 14.07 -4.99 -8.10
CA ALA A 99 12.78 -5.69 -8.16
C ALA A 99 12.93 -7.20 -8.02
N ALA A 100 13.85 -7.82 -8.75
CA ALA A 100 14.13 -9.25 -8.66
C ALA A 100 14.59 -9.67 -7.26
N ALA A 101 15.50 -8.92 -6.67
CA ALA A 101 16.00 -9.19 -5.32
C ALA A 101 14.93 -9.02 -4.24
N MET A 102 14.03 -8.06 -4.41
CA MET A 102 12.90 -7.84 -3.50
C MET A 102 11.87 -8.97 -3.62
N LEU A 103 11.52 -9.35 -4.84
CA LEU A 103 10.59 -10.44 -5.11
C LEU A 103 11.10 -11.78 -4.57
N ASP A 104 12.38 -12.06 -4.75
CA ASP A 104 13.00 -13.27 -4.19
C ASP A 104 12.76 -13.37 -2.67
N ARG A 105 12.94 -12.27 -1.94
CA ARG A 105 12.70 -12.22 -0.51
C ARG A 105 11.22 -12.32 -0.14
N LEU A 106 10.38 -11.58 -0.83
CA LEU A 106 8.93 -11.53 -0.56
C LEU A 106 8.28 -12.88 -0.85
N LEU A 107 8.65 -13.52 -1.96
CA LEU A 107 8.02 -14.77 -2.40
C LEU A 107 8.56 -16.01 -1.69
N HIS A 108 9.68 -15.92 -0.99
CA HIS A 108 10.33 -17.08 -0.36
C HIS A 108 9.42 -17.85 0.61
N ARG A 109 8.60 -17.18 1.39
CA ARG A 109 7.61 -17.80 2.31
C ARG A 109 6.33 -16.99 2.33
N SER A 110 5.78 -16.73 1.17
CA SER A 110 4.59 -15.91 1.04
C SER A 110 3.42 -16.65 0.45
N VAL A 111 2.25 -16.10 0.68
CA VAL A 111 1.03 -16.44 -0.02
C VAL A 111 0.70 -15.28 -0.94
N VAL A 112 0.65 -15.54 -2.24
CA VAL A 112 0.21 -14.57 -3.24
C VAL A 112 -1.28 -14.80 -3.48
N MET A 113 -2.06 -13.74 -3.35
CA MET A 113 -3.50 -13.77 -3.59
C MET A 113 -3.85 -12.77 -4.68
N ASP A 114 -4.45 -13.26 -5.76
CA ASP A 114 -5.10 -12.42 -6.75
C ASP A 114 -6.53 -12.15 -6.33
N LEU A 115 -6.85 -10.88 -6.15
CA LEU A 115 -8.19 -10.42 -5.81
C LEU A 115 -8.85 -9.87 -7.07
N ASP A 116 -9.70 -10.69 -7.67
CA ASP A 116 -10.53 -10.31 -8.80
C ASP A 116 -11.95 -10.03 -8.33
N GLY A 117 -12.55 -8.95 -8.82
CA GLY A 117 -13.92 -8.57 -8.51
C GLY A 117 -14.14 -7.06 -8.38
N ASP A 118 -15.43 -6.70 -8.25
CA ASP A 118 -15.84 -5.31 -8.10
C ASP A 118 -15.42 -4.74 -6.74
N SER A 119 -14.78 -3.59 -6.77
CA SER A 119 -14.40 -2.88 -5.57
C SER A 119 -15.63 -2.54 -4.71
N TYR A 120 -15.56 -2.84 -3.41
CA TYR A 120 -16.59 -2.45 -2.45
C TYR A 120 -16.86 -0.93 -2.47
N ARG A 121 -15.83 -0.12 -2.66
CA ARG A 121 -15.96 1.34 -2.79
C ARG A 121 -16.75 1.73 -4.03
N LEU A 122 -16.56 1.04 -5.16
CA LEU A 122 -17.35 1.25 -6.38
C LEU A 122 -18.81 0.85 -6.18
N ARG A 123 -19.10 -0.21 -5.46
CA ARG A 123 -20.50 -0.60 -5.13
C ARG A 123 -21.21 0.48 -4.33
N GLU A 124 -20.57 1.05 -3.31
CA GLU A 124 -21.15 2.16 -2.55
C GLU A 124 -21.38 3.41 -3.42
N HIS A 125 -20.43 3.72 -4.30
CA HIS A 125 -20.53 4.85 -5.20
C HIS A 125 -21.71 4.67 -6.19
N HIS A 126 -21.83 3.50 -6.78
CA HIS A 126 -22.96 3.16 -7.65
C HIS A 126 -24.30 3.20 -6.92
N ALA A 127 -24.36 2.68 -5.71
CA ALA A 127 -25.57 2.72 -4.88
C ALA A 127 -25.98 4.17 -4.53
N ARG A 128 -25.03 5.03 -4.20
CA ARG A 128 -25.29 6.47 -3.96
C ARG A 128 -25.74 7.20 -5.21
N THR A 129 -25.10 6.96 -6.34
CA THR A 129 -25.44 7.59 -7.62
C THR A 129 -26.84 7.19 -8.08
N ASN A 130 -27.21 5.92 -7.92
CA ASN A 130 -28.55 5.42 -8.24
C ASN A 130 -29.62 6.03 -7.33
N LYS A 131 -29.36 6.16 -6.02
CA LYS A 131 -30.30 6.83 -5.10
C LYS A 131 -30.52 8.29 -5.47
N LEU A 132 -29.48 9.02 -5.87
CA LEU A 132 -29.58 10.42 -6.32
C LEU A 132 -30.38 10.54 -7.62
N ARG A 133 -30.15 9.65 -8.59
CA ARG A 133 -30.93 9.62 -9.84
C ARG A 133 -32.42 9.38 -9.59
N HIS A 134 -32.76 8.44 -8.72
CA HIS A 134 -34.15 8.17 -8.39
C HIS A 134 -34.83 9.34 -7.64
N ALA A 135 -34.09 10.03 -6.76
CA ALA A 135 -34.61 11.21 -6.06
C ALA A 135 -34.89 12.38 -7.04
N THR A 136 -34.02 12.58 -8.03
CA THR A 136 -34.17 13.64 -9.03
C THR A 136 -35.36 13.34 -9.97
N THR A 137 -35.60 12.07 -10.29
CA THR A 137 -36.72 11.67 -11.16
C THR A 137 -38.07 11.77 -10.45
N ALA A 138 -38.08 11.54 -9.12
CA ALA A 138 -39.31 11.66 -8.32
C ALA A 138 -39.74 13.13 -8.09
N GLY A 139 -38.80 14.07 -8.09
CA GLY A 139 -39.05 15.51 -7.88
C GLY A 139 -39.63 16.26 -9.09
N ASN A 140 -39.63 15.64 -10.27
CA ASN A 140 -40.05 16.31 -11.51
C ASN A 140 -41.43 15.89 -12.02
N ARG A 141 -42.26 15.24 -11.21
CA ARG A 141 -43.68 15.02 -11.49
C ARG A 141 -44.51 16.08 -10.79
N LYS A 142 -44.53 17.30 -11.37
CA LYS A 142 -45.61 18.24 -11.11
C LYS A 142 -46.86 17.81 -11.93
N PRO A 143 -48.02 17.64 -11.35
CA PRO A 143 -49.21 17.41 -12.11
C PRO A 143 -49.56 18.68 -12.84
N LEU A 144 -49.75 18.58 -14.15
CA LEU A 144 -50.40 19.59 -14.95
C LEU A 144 -51.89 19.53 -14.60
N SER A 145 -52.39 20.55 -13.93
CA SER A 145 -53.79 20.87 -13.82
C SER A 145 -54.26 21.69 -15.03
#